data_4c07be1641a7a88b5997efb5764240a1
#
_entry.id   4c07be1641a7a88b5997efb5764240a1
#
_cell.length_a   1.000
_cell.length_b   1.000
_cell.length_c   1.000
_cell.angle_alpha   90.00
_cell.angle_beta   90.00
_cell.angle_gamma   90.00
#
_symmetry.space_group_name_H-M   'P 1'
#
loop_
_entity.id
_entity.type
_entity.pdbx_description
1 polymer ?
#
loop_
_entity_poly.entity_id
_entity_poly.type
_entity_poly.pdbx_seq_one_letter_code
_entity_poly.pdbx_strand_id
1 'polypeptide(L)'
;ISPDAGVARYSATQNRGSIGEYAITCGINFIDKFYIGASLGIQSMNYRRSTYYGENYIYADGAYPSGDDMPYQLDYMNYSQSTELSGTGVNFKIGATYRPFDFLRLAVAYHTPTAYNVALDYEAEMWSRTYNAGSNPDGYDISNDGYMYDSVESPEWRDDGPYSWNYRSPHRLMFGAACTLFNRIILSADYERSWYQSMRLQSSPIYGLSYTTEIKEV
;
A
#
# COMPACT_ATOMS: atom_id res chain seq x y z
N ILE A 1 -20.50 -27.69 12.48
CA ILE A 1 -20.00 -27.08 13.73
C ILE A 1 -21.01 -27.44 14.81
N SER A 2 -20.58 -28.14 15.88
CA SER A 2 -21.44 -28.43 17.02
C SER A 2 -21.97 -27.14 17.63
N PRO A 3 -23.23 -27.04 18.05
CA PRO A 3 -23.78 -25.84 18.66
C PRO A 3 -23.03 -25.39 19.93
N ASP A 4 -22.22 -26.26 20.50
CA ASP A 4 -21.45 -26.02 21.72
C ASP A 4 -19.97 -25.67 21.45
N ALA A 5 -19.57 -25.51 20.19
CA ALA A 5 -18.20 -25.16 19.81
C ALA A 5 -18.04 -23.64 19.69
N GLY A 6 -17.01 -23.10 20.31
CA GLY A 6 -16.61 -21.72 20.19
C GLY A 6 -15.40 -21.57 19.26
N VAL A 7 -15.26 -20.39 18.63
CA VAL A 7 -14.08 -20.02 17.87
C VAL A 7 -13.52 -18.72 18.44
N ALA A 8 -12.31 -18.79 18.97
CA ALA A 8 -11.57 -17.60 19.36
C ALA A 8 -10.78 -17.07 18.16
N ARG A 9 -11.06 -15.84 17.76
CA ARG A 9 -10.42 -15.17 16.62
C ARG A 9 -9.55 -14.05 17.09
N TYR A 10 -8.41 -13.91 16.43
CA TYR A 10 -7.52 -12.78 16.66
C TYR A 10 -6.94 -12.32 15.33
N SER A 11 -6.78 -11.00 15.19
CA SER A 11 -6.14 -10.42 14.02
C SER A 11 -5.30 -9.24 14.42
N ALA A 12 -4.19 -9.07 13.75
CA ALA A 12 -3.31 -7.92 13.88
C ALA A 12 -2.86 -7.46 12.51
N THR A 13 -2.92 -6.16 12.27
CA THR A 13 -2.38 -5.56 11.05
C THR A 13 -1.46 -4.43 11.42
N GLN A 14 -0.24 -4.46 10.89
CA GLN A 14 0.74 -3.42 11.04
C GLN A 14 1.05 -2.81 9.67
N ASN A 15 0.93 -1.49 9.57
CA ASN A 15 1.30 -0.74 8.39
C ASN A 15 2.44 0.22 8.74
N ARG A 16 3.48 0.24 7.93
CA ARG A 16 4.59 1.18 8.03
C ARG A 16 4.93 1.67 6.63
N GLY A 17 5.21 2.95 6.48
CA GLY A 17 5.62 3.46 5.19
C GLY A 17 6.12 4.89 5.26
N SER A 18 6.90 5.24 4.26
CA SER A 18 7.43 6.59 4.09
C SER A 18 7.63 6.90 2.62
N ILE A 19 7.47 8.17 2.27
CA ILE A 19 7.89 8.72 0.99
C ILE A 19 8.84 9.87 1.31
N GLY A 20 10.09 9.73 0.89
CA GLY A 20 11.10 10.78 0.96
C GLY A 20 11.27 11.45 -0.40
N GLU A 21 11.59 12.72 -0.43
CA GLU A 21 11.92 13.44 -1.66
C GLU A 21 13.23 14.22 -1.49
N TYR A 22 14.15 14.01 -2.43
CA TYR A 22 15.31 14.86 -2.63
C TYR A 22 14.99 15.82 -3.77
N ALA A 23 15.05 17.12 -3.50
CA ALA A 23 14.71 18.13 -4.49
C ALA A 23 15.89 19.06 -4.76
N ILE A 24 16.17 19.30 -6.03
CA ILE A 24 17.08 20.34 -6.51
C ILE A 24 16.22 21.46 -7.05
N THR A 25 16.34 22.64 -6.46
CA THR A 25 15.49 23.79 -6.79
C THR A 25 16.34 24.96 -7.23
N CYS A 26 15.89 25.65 -8.27
CA CYS A 26 16.42 26.94 -8.66
C CYS A 26 15.30 27.99 -8.78
N GLY A 27 15.63 29.24 -8.51
CA GLY A 27 14.68 30.35 -8.57
C GLY A 27 15.31 31.61 -9.04
N ILE A 28 14.53 32.43 -9.75
CA ILE A 28 14.94 33.71 -10.31
C ILE A 28 13.92 34.77 -9.88
N ASN A 29 14.43 35.91 -9.46
CA ASN A 29 13.65 37.11 -9.16
C ASN A 29 13.87 38.18 -10.25
N PHE A 30 12.77 38.64 -10.83
CA PHE A 30 12.77 39.73 -11.81
C PHE A 30 12.12 40.99 -11.21
N ILE A 31 12.94 42.01 -10.97
CA ILE A 31 12.52 43.37 -10.56
C ILE A 31 11.63 43.35 -9.31
N ASP A 32 11.85 42.39 -8.40
CA ASP A 32 11.06 42.19 -7.16
C ASP A 32 9.53 42.05 -7.33
N LYS A 33 9.11 41.79 -8.58
CA LYS A 33 7.69 41.58 -8.93
C LYS A 33 7.38 40.18 -9.44
N PHE A 34 8.31 39.57 -10.17
CA PHE A 34 8.13 38.24 -10.73
C PHE A 34 9.15 37.27 -10.15
N TYR A 35 8.69 36.21 -9.59
CA TYR A 35 9.51 35.12 -9.06
C TYR A 35 9.15 33.88 -9.83
N ILE A 36 10.11 33.21 -10.41
CA ILE A 36 9.93 31.95 -11.11
C ILE A 36 10.84 30.92 -10.47
N GLY A 37 10.31 29.77 -10.18
CA GLY A 37 11.05 28.65 -9.60
C GLY A 37 10.77 27.35 -10.31
N ALA A 38 11.78 26.50 -10.35
CA ALA A 38 11.67 25.14 -10.87
C ALA A 38 12.38 24.18 -9.93
N SER A 39 11.86 22.98 -9.80
CA SER A 39 12.39 21.94 -8.94
C SER A 39 12.32 20.58 -9.63
N LEU A 40 13.43 19.84 -9.56
CA LEU A 40 13.51 18.44 -9.92
C LEU A 40 13.48 17.63 -8.63
N GLY A 41 12.49 16.74 -8.49
CA GLY A 41 12.33 15.87 -7.33
C GLY A 41 12.64 14.43 -7.67
N ILE A 42 13.44 13.79 -6.82
CA ILE A 42 13.68 12.34 -6.83
C ILE A 42 13.05 11.79 -5.57
N GLN A 43 12.06 10.92 -5.73
CA GLN A 43 11.29 10.35 -4.63
C GLN A 43 11.71 8.91 -4.39
N SER A 44 11.76 8.53 -3.11
CA SER A 44 11.93 7.16 -2.66
C SER A 44 10.74 6.79 -1.81
N MET A 45 10.10 5.69 -2.14
CA MET A 45 8.94 5.14 -1.45
C MET A 45 9.26 3.79 -0.87
N ASN A 46 8.87 3.58 0.38
CA ASN A 46 8.89 2.28 1.03
C ASN A 46 7.60 2.12 1.84
N TYR A 47 6.94 0.99 1.67
CA TYR A 47 5.73 0.64 2.40
C TYR A 47 5.75 -0.84 2.74
N ARG A 48 5.46 -1.17 4.00
CA ARG A 48 5.34 -2.54 4.49
C ARG A 48 4.04 -2.73 5.24
N ARG A 49 3.32 -3.77 4.87
CA ARG A 49 2.13 -4.23 5.56
C ARG A 49 2.33 -5.66 6.01
N SER A 50 2.12 -5.91 7.29
CA SER A 50 2.09 -7.26 7.85
C SER A 50 0.73 -7.51 8.46
N THR A 51 0.11 -8.61 8.11
CA THR A 51 -1.19 -9.05 8.63
C THR A 51 -1.02 -10.42 9.22
N TYR A 52 -1.58 -10.59 10.40
CA TYR A 52 -1.66 -11.87 11.09
C TYR A 52 -3.12 -12.12 11.46
N TYR A 53 -3.60 -13.31 11.16
CA TYR A 53 -4.94 -13.77 11.48
C TYR A 53 -4.87 -15.17 12.04
N GLY A 54 -5.64 -15.46 13.09
CA GLY A 54 -5.70 -16.80 13.65
C GLY A 54 -7.06 -17.14 14.23
N GLU A 55 -7.38 -18.40 14.19
CA GLU A 55 -8.55 -19.00 14.78
C GLU A 55 -8.13 -20.18 15.65
N ASN A 56 -8.62 -20.21 16.88
CA ASN A 56 -8.54 -21.36 17.76
C ASN A 56 -9.95 -21.91 17.98
N TYR A 57 -10.13 -23.17 17.71
CA TYR A 57 -11.41 -23.84 17.85
C TYR A 57 -11.52 -24.44 19.25
N ILE A 58 -12.55 -24.04 19.99
CA ILE A 58 -12.81 -24.47 21.35
C ILE A 58 -14.00 -25.41 21.32
N TYR A 59 -13.78 -26.63 21.73
CA TYR A 59 -14.83 -27.64 21.86
C TYR A 59 -15.29 -27.72 23.31
N ALA A 60 -16.60 -27.75 23.53
CA ALA A 60 -17.18 -27.91 24.87
C ALA A 60 -16.73 -29.22 25.52
N ASP A 61 -16.42 -29.14 26.81
CA ASP A 61 -16.02 -30.27 27.66
C ASP A 61 -14.73 -31.01 27.29
N GLY A 62 -13.89 -30.42 26.41
CA GLY A 62 -12.66 -31.07 25.94
C GLY A 62 -12.90 -32.35 25.15
N ALA A 63 -14.15 -32.64 24.84
CA ALA A 63 -14.53 -33.76 24.01
C ALA A 63 -14.53 -33.30 22.54
N TYR A 64 -13.56 -33.75 21.79
CA TYR A 64 -13.61 -33.65 20.34
C TYR A 64 -14.78 -34.52 19.86
N PRO A 65 -15.72 -34.02 19.08
CA PRO A 65 -16.83 -34.82 18.57
C PRO A 65 -16.25 -36.04 17.86
N SER A 66 -16.49 -37.21 18.41
CA SER A 66 -16.13 -38.48 17.80
C SER A 66 -17.33 -38.97 17.00
N GLY A 67 -17.17 -39.19 15.73
CA GLY A 67 -18.18 -39.77 14.86
C GLY A 67 -17.66 -39.98 13.45
N ASP A 68 -18.15 -41.05 12.80
CA ASP A 68 -17.74 -41.41 11.44
C ASP A 68 -18.05 -40.32 10.39
N ASP A 69 -18.89 -39.35 10.73
CA ASP A 69 -19.32 -38.28 9.83
C ASP A 69 -18.40 -37.06 9.83
N MET A 70 -17.41 -36.94 10.74
CA MET A 70 -16.43 -35.84 10.78
C MET A 70 -15.02 -36.35 11.07
N PRO A 71 -14.34 -36.90 10.09
CA PRO A 71 -13.03 -37.54 10.27
C PRO A 71 -11.90 -36.57 10.63
N TYR A 72 -12.09 -35.26 10.40
CA TYR A 72 -11.06 -34.25 10.66
C TYR A 72 -11.65 -33.05 11.41
N GLN A 73 -11.01 -32.68 12.49
CA GLN A 73 -11.39 -31.49 13.27
C GLN A 73 -10.25 -30.51 13.30
N LEU A 74 -10.55 -29.25 13.03
CA LEU A 74 -9.61 -28.17 13.06
C LEU A 74 -9.39 -27.72 14.51
N ASP A 75 -8.14 -27.74 14.96
CA ASP A 75 -7.72 -27.24 16.27
C ASP A 75 -7.41 -25.75 16.20
N TYR A 76 -6.53 -25.39 15.29
CA TYR A 76 -6.24 -24.00 15.00
C TYR A 76 -5.88 -23.76 13.53
N MET A 77 -6.04 -22.55 13.12
CA MET A 77 -5.57 -22.04 11.83
C MET A 77 -4.90 -20.70 12.05
N ASN A 78 -3.72 -20.53 11.46
CA ASN A 78 -3.01 -19.27 11.45
C ASN A 78 -2.67 -18.88 10.02
N TYR A 79 -2.83 -17.62 9.72
CA TYR A 79 -2.47 -17.01 8.46
C TYR A 79 -1.63 -15.78 8.70
N SER A 80 -0.48 -15.71 8.09
CA SER A 80 0.36 -14.51 8.07
C SER A 80 0.61 -14.05 6.65
N GLN A 81 0.63 -12.75 6.46
CA GLN A 81 0.95 -12.13 5.18
C GLN A 81 1.86 -10.93 5.40
N SER A 82 2.93 -10.86 4.65
CA SER A 82 3.79 -9.69 4.54
C SER A 82 3.78 -9.17 3.11
N THR A 83 3.64 -7.88 2.96
CA THR A 83 3.70 -7.19 1.67
C THR A 83 4.67 -6.03 1.81
N GLU A 84 5.69 -5.98 0.97
CA GLU A 84 6.64 -4.88 0.91
C GLU A 84 6.58 -4.24 -0.47
N LEU A 85 6.41 -2.92 -0.49
CA LEU A 85 6.35 -2.10 -1.67
C LEU A 85 7.48 -1.08 -1.60
N SER A 86 8.41 -1.15 -2.53
CA SER A 86 9.51 -0.21 -2.65
C SER A 86 9.51 0.44 -4.02
N GLY A 87 9.98 1.68 -4.11
CA GLY A 87 10.00 2.34 -5.41
C GLY A 87 10.77 3.64 -5.41
N THR A 88 11.18 4.03 -6.61
CA THR A 88 11.79 5.33 -6.88
C THR A 88 10.97 6.06 -7.93
N GLY A 89 10.87 7.37 -7.80
CA GLY A 89 10.10 8.20 -8.72
C GLY A 89 10.79 9.51 -9.02
N VAL A 90 10.49 10.08 -10.18
CA VAL A 90 11.00 11.39 -10.59
C VAL A 90 9.84 12.28 -10.97
N ASN A 91 9.90 13.54 -10.54
CA ASN A 91 8.95 14.57 -10.92
C ASN A 91 9.64 15.92 -11.18
N PHE A 92 8.93 16.77 -11.85
CA PHE A 92 9.31 18.15 -12.09
C PHE A 92 8.22 19.09 -11.61
N LYS A 93 8.61 20.20 -10.98
CA LYS A 93 7.72 21.23 -10.47
C LYS A 93 8.16 22.58 -11.00
N ILE A 94 7.22 23.37 -11.44
CA ILE A 94 7.47 24.75 -11.86
C ILE A 94 6.43 25.66 -11.23
N GLY A 95 6.84 26.84 -10.81
CA GLY A 95 5.93 27.80 -10.21
C GLY A 95 6.36 29.22 -10.52
N ALA A 96 5.39 30.11 -10.50
CA ALA A 96 5.61 31.54 -10.62
C ALA A 96 4.78 32.28 -9.58
N THR A 97 5.36 33.33 -9.04
CA THR A 97 4.67 34.29 -8.18
C THR A 97 4.77 35.68 -8.77
N TYR A 98 3.65 36.35 -8.85
CA TYR A 98 3.56 37.74 -9.31
C TYR A 98 3.08 38.64 -8.17
N ARG A 99 3.79 39.71 -7.93
CA ARG A 99 3.53 40.74 -6.93
C ARG A 99 3.13 42.04 -7.62
N PRO A 100 1.86 42.22 -8.01
CA PRO A 100 1.40 43.44 -8.69
C PRO A 100 1.52 44.66 -7.76
N PHE A 101 1.24 44.48 -6.47
CA PHE A 101 1.29 45.49 -5.43
C PHE A 101 2.04 44.95 -4.19
N ASP A 102 2.51 45.84 -3.34
CA ASP A 102 3.23 45.42 -2.14
C ASP A 102 2.38 44.56 -1.17
N PHE A 103 1.10 44.79 -1.21
CA PHE A 103 0.14 44.05 -0.38
C PHE A 103 -0.43 42.80 -1.02
N LEU A 104 -0.22 42.53 -2.34
CA LEU A 104 -0.87 41.41 -3.05
C LEU A 104 0.18 40.54 -3.74
N ARG A 105 0.06 39.22 -3.52
CA ARG A 105 0.83 38.20 -4.21
C ARG A 105 -0.12 37.17 -4.84
N LEU A 106 0.14 36.84 -6.08
CA LEU A 106 -0.57 35.82 -6.84
C LEU A 106 0.44 34.74 -7.24
N ALA A 107 0.09 33.48 -7.08
CA ALA A 107 0.97 32.37 -7.39
C ALA A 107 0.27 31.35 -8.27
N VAL A 108 1.03 30.70 -9.14
CA VAL A 108 0.62 29.52 -9.88
C VAL A 108 1.76 28.51 -9.83
N ALA A 109 1.42 27.23 -9.62
CA ALA A 109 2.40 26.18 -9.67
C ALA A 109 1.82 24.95 -10.39
N TYR A 110 2.68 24.31 -11.16
CA TYR A 110 2.35 23.07 -11.85
C TYR A 110 3.33 21.98 -11.43
N HIS A 111 2.78 20.86 -11.00
CA HIS A 111 3.52 19.65 -10.69
C HIS A 111 3.23 18.59 -11.76
N THR A 112 4.28 18.13 -12.41
CA THR A 112 4.17 17.01 -13.35
C THR A 112 3.78 15.74 -12.57
N PRO A 113 3.24 14.74 -13.26
CA PRO A 113 3.15 13.40 -12.70
C PRO A 113 4.51 12.93 -12.20
N THR A 114 4.53 12.26 -11.06
CA THR A 114 5.69 11.48 -10.64
C THR A 114 5.65 10.14 -11.34
N ALA A 115 6.70 9.83 -12.10
CA ALA A 115 6.87 8.52 -12.71
C ALA A 115 7.64 7.63 -11.73
N TYR A 116 6.98 6.64 -11.18
CA TYR A 116 7.53 5.66 -10.26
C TYR A 116 7.81 4.35 -10.97
N ASN A 117 8.96 3.77 -10.65
CA ASN A 117 9.18 2.34 -10.80
C ASN A 117 9.02 1.71 -9.41
N VAL A 118 8.10 0.77 -9.29
CA VAL A 118 7.67 0.18 -8.02
C VAL A 118 7.87 -1.31 -8.08
N ALA A 119 8.49 -1.88 -7.06
CA ALA A 119 8.65 -3.31 -6.87
C ALA A 119 7.78 -3.76 -5.69
N LEU A 120 7.17 -4.91 -5.82
CA LEU A 120 6.37 -5.58 -4.81
C LEU A 120 6.99 -6.92 -4.48
N ASP A 121 7.25 -7.12 -3.21
CA ASP A 121 7.52 -8.41 -2.62
C ASP A 121 6.36 -8.78 -1.71
N TYR A 122 5.93 -10.03 -1.78
CA TYR A 122 4.94 -10.51 -0.87
C TYR A 122 5.22 -11.94 -0.45
N GLU A 123 4.86 -12.24 0.78
CA GLU A 123 4.95 -13.55 1.39
C GLU A 123 3.64 -13.80 2.12
N ALA A 124 3.08 -14.97 1.95
CA ALA A 124 1.91 -15.41 2.69
C ALA A 124 2.12 -16.84 3.14
N GLU A 125 1.84 -17.10 4.40
CA GLU A 125 1.95 -18.41 5.02
C GLU A 125 0.64 -18.76 5.68
N MET A 126 0.26 -20.01 5.57
CA MET A 126 -0.88 -20.57 6.27
C MET A 126 -0.49 -21.91 6.89
N TRP A 127 -0.76 -22.06 8.16
CA TRP A 127 -0.63 -23.36 8.82
C TRP A 127 -1.84 -23.65 9.67
N SER A 128 -2.20 -24.91 9.71
CA SER A 128 -3.31 -25.40 10.50
C SER A 128 -2.94 -26.73 11.13
N ARG A 129 -3.63 -27.03 12.20
CA ARG A 129 -3.58 -28.32 12.86
C ARG A 129 -4.96 -28.92 12.85
N THR A 130 -5.04 -30.16 12.40
CA THR A 130 -6.26 -30.94 12.40
C THR A 130 -6.07 -32.23 13.22
N TYR A 131 -7.07 -32.60 13.97
CA TYR A 131 -7.13 -33.88 14.62
C TYR A 131 -7.89 -34.87 13.74
N ASN A 132 -7.36 -36.08 13.61
CA ASN A 132 -8.07 -37.17 12.94
C ASN A 132 -8.84 -37.99 13.98
N ALA A 133 -10.13 -37.77 14.05
CA ALA A 133 -11.00 -38.46 15.04
C ALA A 133 -11.45 -39.86 14.59
N GLY A 134 -11.16 -40.29 13.35
CA GLY A 134 -11.80 -41.45 12.74
C GLY A 134 -10.94 -42.70 12.56
N SER A 135 -9.66 -42.68 12.83
CA SER A 135 -8.78 -43.80 12.47
C SER A 135 -8.42 -44.75 13.61
N ASN A 136 -8.77 -44.42 14.83
CA ASN A 136 -8.49 -45.28 15.98
C ASN A 136 -9.76 -45.60 16.77
N PRO A 137 -10.25 -46.87 16.73
CA PRO A 137 -11.43 -47.30 17.48
C PRO A 137 -11.25 -47.22 19.01
N ASP A 138 -10.01 -47.10 19.49
CA ASP A 138 -9.68 -47.04 20.92
C ASP A 138 -9.56 -45.60 21.46
N GLY A 139 -9.83 -44.57 20.61
CA GLY A 139 -9.79 -43.18 21.02
C GLY A 139 -8.84 -42.33 20.18
N TYR A 140 -8.75 -41.12 20.59
CA TYR A 140 -7.96 -40.08 19.95
C TYR A 140 -6.45 -40.36 20.04
N ASP A 141 -5.81 -40.51 18.89
CA ASP A 141 -4.36 -40.67 18.80
C ASP A 141 -3.69 -39.38 18.33
N ILE A 142 -3.04 -38.67 19.24
CA ILE A 142 -2.32 -37.45 18.99
C ILE A 142 -1.17 -37.64 17.97
N SER A 143 -0.66 -38.87 17.85
CA SER A 143 0.44 -39.17 16.91
C SER A 143 0.04 -39.07 15.44
N ASN A 144 -1.26 -39.05 15.15
CA ASN A 144 -1.82 -38.91 13.80
C ASN A 144 -2.36 -37.51 13.51
N ASP A 145 -1.99 -36.50 14.31
CA ASP A 145 -2.36 -35.12 14.05
C ASP A 145 -1.87 -34.68 12.66
N GLY A 146 -2.77 -34.16 11.87
CA GLY A 146 -2.46 -33.57 10.57
C GLY A 146 -1.98 -32.13 10.72
N TYR A 147 -0.79 -31.85 10.23
CA TYR A 147 -0.32 -30.49 10.04
C TYR A 147 -0.37 -30.13 8.57
N MET A 148 -1.02 -29.04 8.24
CA MET A 148 -0.94 -28.45 6.91
C MET A 148 -0.15 -27.16 7.00
N TYR A 149 0.85 -27.07 6.15
CA TYR A 149 1.61 -25.85 5.91
C TYR A 149 1.56 -25.56 4.42
N ASP A 150 1.24 -24.33 4.09
CA ASP A 150 1.30 -23.82 2.74
C ASP A 150 1.87 -22.40 2.76
N SER A 151 2.77 -22.12 1.84
CA SER A 151 3.38 -20.80 1.71
C SER A 151 3.38 -20.36 0.26
N VAL A 152 3.13 -19.08 0.07
CA VAL A 152 3.23 -18.42 -1.23
C VAL A 152 4.10 -17.19 -1.07
N GLU A 153 5.15 -17.13 -1.83
CA GLU A 153 6.09 -16.02 -1.85
C GLU A 153 6.10 -15.35 -3.23
N SER A 154 6.54 -14.10 -3.30
CA SER A 154 6.89 -13.52 -4.58
C SER A 154 8.01 -14.35 -5.20
N PRO A 155 7.90 -14.73 -6.48
CA PRO A 155 8.83 -15.68 -7.06
C PRO A 155 10.26 -15.11 -7.15
N GLU A 156 11.15 -15.58 -6.30
CA GLU A 156 12.59 -15.27 -6.35
C GLU A 156 13.29 -15.88 -7.59
N TRP A 157 12.72 -16.98 -8.10
CA TRP A 157 13.28 -17.74 -9.25
C TRP A 157 13.00 -17.12 -10.61
N ARG A 158 12.39 -15.92 -10.63
CA ARG A 158 12.21 -15.18 -11.88
C ARG A 158 13.49 -14.41 -12.19
N ASP A 159 14.02 -14.62 -13.37
CA ASP A 159 15.12 -13.82 -13.91
C ASP A 159 14.82 -12.32 -13.94
N ASP A 160 13.54 -11.95 -13.82
CA ASP A 160 13.03 -10.58 -13.85
C ASP A 160 12.90 -9.93 -12.45
N GLY A 161 13.19 -10.65 -11.36
CA GLY A 161 13.09 -10.15 -9.99
C GLY A 161 11.64 -10.00 -9.48
N PRO A 162 11.42 -9.20 -8.43
CA PRO A 162 10.10 -8.99 -7.83
C PRO A 162 9.10 -8.39 -8.81
N TYR A 163 7.81 -8.53 -8.52
CA TYR A 163 6.77 -7.91 -9.34
C TYR A 163 7.01 -6.42 -9.45
N SER A 164 7.24 -5.92 -10.65
CA SER A 164 7.51 -4.51 -10.88
C SER A 164 6.42 -3.86 -11.71
N TRP A 165 6.10 -2.61 -11.35
CA TRP A 165 5.15 -1.79 -12.07
C TRP A 165 5.69 -0.39 -12.30
N ASN A 166 5.27 0.20 -13.39
CA ASN A 166 5.41 1.63 -13.60
C ASN A 166 4.12 2.31 -13.16
N TYR A 167 4.19 3.14 -12.15
CA TYR A 167 3.08 3.94 -11.66
C TYR A 167 3.30 5.40 -11.99
N ARG A 168 2.30 6.04 -12.51
CA ARG A 168 2.31 7.47 -12.80
C ARG A 168 1.23 8.17 -11.98
N SER A 169 1.65 9.10 -11.12
CA SER A 169 0.75 9.89 -10.29
C SER A 169 0.00 10.96 -11.13
N PRO A 170 -1.09 11.54 -10.63
CA PRO A 170 -1.77 12.64 -11.31
C PRO A 170 -0.88 13.89 -11.38
N HIS A 171 -1.04 14.68 -12.42
CA HIS A 171 -0.51 16.04 -12.43
C HIS A 171 -1.40 16.98 -11.61
N ARG A 172 -0.82 18.06 -11.11
CA ARG A 172 -1.52 19.02 -10.25
C ARG A 172 -1.23 20.45 -10.70
N LEU A 173 -2.26 21.28 -10.65
CA LEU A 173 -2.16 22.71 -10.87
C LEU A 173 -2.70 23.43 -9.62
N MET A 174 -1.92 24.36 -9.13
CA MET A 174 -2.21 25.11 -7.93
C MET A 174 -2.23 26.60 -8.25
N PHE A 175 -3.18 27.30 -7.65
CA PHE A 175 -3.31 28.75 -7.67
C PHE A 175 -3.34 29.24 -6.23
N GLY A 176 -2.56 30.28 -5.94
CA GLY A 176 -2.53 30.87 -4.63
C GLY A 176 -2.68 32.40 -4.72
N ALA A 177 -3.35 32.97 -3.75
CA ALA A 177 -3.42 34.42 -3.57
C ALA A 177 -3.18 34.76 -2.10
N ALA A 178 -2.35 35.74 -1.84
CA ALA A 178 -2.09 36.24 -0.49
C ALA A 178 -2.12 37.77 -0.47
N CYS A 179 -2.81 38.31 0.51
CA CYS A 179 -2.96 39.75 0.70
C CYS A 179 -2.55 40.15 2.12
N THR A 180 -1.75 41.21 2.23
CA THR A 180 -1.36 41.79 3.52
C THR A 180 -2.13 43.10 3.73
N LEU A 181 -3.03 43.11 4.70
CA LEU A 181 -3.85 44.27 5.03
C LEU A 181 -3.24 45.02 6.22
N PHE A 182 -3.15 46.33 6.09
CA PHE A 182 -2.69 47.24 7.18
C PHE A 182 -1.32 46.85 7.78
N ASN A 183 -0.47 46.11 7.05
CA ASN A 183 0.80 45.58 7.55
C ASN A 183 0.66 44.71 8.83
N ARG A 184 -0.54 44.21 9.14
CA ARG A 184 -0.82 43.47 10.37
C ARG A 184 -1.60 42.17 10.17
N ILE A 185 -2.38 42.08 9.09
CA ILE A 185 -3.24 40.91 8.80
C ILE A 185 -2.83 40.33 7.49
N ILE A 186 -2.58 39.03 7.48
CA ILE A 186 -2.29 38.27 6.26
C ILE A 186 -3.47 37.36 6.00
N LEU A 187 -4.07 37.45 4.83
CA LEU A 187 -5.09 36.55 4.32
C LEU A 187 -4.52 35.80 3.14
N SER A 188 -4.72 34.49 3.08
CA SER A 188 -4.33 33.66 1.94
C SER A 188 -5.46 32.70 1.57
N ALA A 189 -5.52 32.38 0.28
CA ALA A 189 -6.39 31.38 -0.27
C ALA A 189 -5.64 30.60 -1.34
N ASP A 190 -5.81 29.29 -1.31
CA ASP A 190 -5.19 28.38 -2.24
C ASP A 190 -6.24 27.46 -2.87
N TYR A 191 -6.07 27.17 -4.15
CA TYR A 191 -6.87 26.23 -4.90
C TYR A 191 -5.97 25.24 -5.61
N GLU A 192 -6.22 23.95 -5.41
CA GLU A 192 -5.52 22.85 -6.08
C GLU A 192 -6.51 22.05 -6.94
N ARG A 193 -6.10 21.73 -8.15
CA ARG A 193 -6.76 20.79 -9.01
C ARG A 193 -5.82 19.65 -9.38
N SER A 194 -6.24 18.43 -9.07
CA SER A 194 -5.54 17.20 -9.41
C SER A 194 -6.34 16.42 -10.46
N TRP A 195 -5.66 15.96 -11.52
CA TRP A 195 -6.29 15.17 -12.58
C TRP A 195 -6.03 13.69 -12.37
N TYR A 196 -6.84 13.04 -11.54
CA TYR A 196 -6.72 11.61 -11.25
C TYR A 196 -6.91 10.73 -12.50
N GLN A 197 -7.66 11.19 -13.49
CA GLN A 197 -7.83 10.50 -14.79
C GLN A 197 -6.52 10.32 -15.55
N SER A 198 -5.46 11.07 -15.22
CA SER A 198 -4.15 10.94 -15.85
C SER A 198 -3.25 9.90 -15.18
N MET A 199 -3.71 9.27 -14.11
CA MET A 199 -2.98 8.20 -13.45
C MET A 199 -2.89 6.98 -14.36
N ARG A 200 -1.74 6.33 -14.33
CA ARG A 200 -1.52 5.09 -15.09
C ARG A 200 -0.77 4.11 -14.23
N LEU A 201 -1.21 2.87 -14.29
CA LEU A 201 -0.51 1.73 -13.75
C LEU A 201 -0.21 0.79 -14.92
N GLN A 202 1.06 0.50 -15.12
CA GLN A 202 1.52 -0.39 -16.17
C GLN A 202 2.38 -1.47 -15.51
N SER A 203 1.95 -2.72 -15.59
CA SER A 203 2.78 -3.83 -15.16
C SER A 203 3.95 -4.04 -16.11
N SER A 204 5.08 -4.49 -15.58
CA SER A 204 6.15 -5.01 -16.41
C SER A 204 5.62 -6.22 -17.19
N PRO A 205 5.94 -6.37 -18.50
CA PRO A 205 5.45 -7.49 -19.28
C PRO A 205 6.03 -8.79 -18.72
N ILE A 206 5.16 -9.60 -18.15
CA ILE A 206 5.44 -10.95 -17.73
C ILE A 206 5.01 -11.85 -18.89
N TYR A 207 5.92 -12.61 -19.48
CA TYR A 207 5.64 -13.52 -20.62
C TYR A 207 4.94 -12.86 -21.82
N GLY A 208 5.32 -11.65 -22.20
CA GLY A 208 4.75 -10.97 -23.37
C GLY A 208 3.32 -10.45 -23.18
N LEU A 209 2.75 -10.58 -21.98
CA LEU A 209 1.46 -9.99 -21.63
C LEU A 209 1.69 -8.63 -20.97
N SER A 210 1.52 -7.59 -21.74
CA SER A 210 1.51 -6.20 -21.23
C SER A 210 0.10 -5.85 -20.77
N TYR A 211 -0.11 -5.70 -19.47
CA TYR A 211 -1.35 -5.15 -18.95
C TYR A 211 -1.17 -3.65 -18.70
N THR A 212 -1.78 -2.85 -19.53
CA THR A 212 -1.92 -1.41 -19.27
C THR A 212 -3.32 -1.17 -18.73
N THR A 213 -3.44 -0.92 -17.44
CA THR A 213 -4.69 -0.49 -16.85
C THR A 213 -4.68 1.03 -16.77
N GLU A 214 -5.44 1.68 -17.64
CA GLU A 214 -5.82 3.07 -17.44
C GLU A 214 -6.87 3.08 -16.34
N ILE A 215 -6.60 3.76 -15.24
CA ILE A 215 -7.62 4.03 -14.22
C ILE A 215 -8.51 5.12 -14.82
N LYS A 216 -9.47 4.68 -15.62
CA LYS A 216 -10.55 5.53 -16.10
C LYS A 216 -11.71 5.33 -15.13
N GLU A 217 -12.06 6.39 -14.45
CA GLU A 217 -13.23 6.54 -13.60
C GLU A 217 -13.09 6.05 -12.14
N VAL A 218 -12.97 6.99 -11.25
CA VAL A 218 -13.72 7.05 -10.00
C VAL A 218 -14.47 8.36 -9.98
#